data_4dd3f16b9c0f19adcfc4c51cddbc2980
#
_entry.id   4dd3f16b9c0f19adcfc4c51cddbc2980
#
_cell.length_a   1.000
_cell.length_b   1.000
_cell.length_c   1.000
_cell.angle_alpha   90.00
_cell.angle_beta   90.00
_cell.angle_gamma   90.00
#
_symmetry.space_group_name_H-M   'P 1'
#
loop_
_entity.id
_entity.type
_entity.pdbx_description
1 polymer ?
#
loop_
_entity_poly.entity_id
_entity_poly.type
_entity_poly.pdbx_seq_one_letter_code
_entity_poly.pdbx_strand_id
1 'polypeptide(L)'
;WLTGHIIVNYFPRIWFRPPKGPLWELNRRTGLVTLFDYKRFKKDGVIDERVAPFHEFDAYMTTTPDRHGPMHGLLLCHRYDDIQINLNSLFCPDDMTHKPCALWDYLQNFMDISRPLPDLPRHEPYRHLDPITAEHDRKYSRKQRYWMNMDDDTFKAKVNEMSYRIATIDTLIRPNLMARHVIYSD
;
A
#
# COMPACT_ATOMS: atom_id res chain seq x y z
N TRP A 1 23.99 2.62 27.57
CA TRP A 1 23.57 1.33 27.03
C TRP A 1 22.57 0.61 27.96
N LEU A 2 22.82 0.52 29.27
CA LEU A 2 21.95 -0.16 30.24
C LEU A 2 20.57 0.51 30.34
N THR A 3 20.52 1.83 30.39
CA THR A 3 19.27 2.61 30.46
C THR A 3 18.38 2.43 29.22
N GLY A 4 18.98 2.42 28.01
CA GLY A 4 18.24 2.17 26.78
C GLY A 4 17.64 0.75 26.75
N HIS A 5 18.42 -0.24 27.16
CA HIS A 5 17.97 -1.63 27.23
C HIS A 5 16.80 -1.83 28.22
N ILE A 6 16.85 -1.18 29.38
CA ILE A 6 15.78 -1.23 30.39
C ILE A 6 14.51 -0.58 29.82
N ILE A 7 14.60 0.60 29.19
CA ILE A 7 13.43 1.28 28.64
C ILE A 7 12.77 0.46 27.53
N VAL A 8 13.56 -0.10 26.61
CA VAL A 8 13.01 -0.88 25.48
C VAL A 8 12.36 -2.18 25.93
N ASN A 9 12.94 -2.89 26.91
CA ASN A 9 12.43 -4.21 27.33
C ASN A 9 11.36 -4.13 28.41
N TYR A 10 11.46 -3.19 29.35
CA TYR A 10 10.51 -3.12 30.47
C TYR A 10 9.45 -2.04 30.31
N PHE A 11 9.72 -1.01 29.50
CA PHE A 11 8.77 0.07 29.25
C PHE A 11 8.61 0.37 27.75
N PRO A 12 8.30 -0.64 26.90
CA PRO A 12 8.21 -0.43 25.45
C PRO A 12 7.17 0.62 25.07
N ARG A 13 6.11 0.81 25.88
CA ARG A 13 5.08 1.82 25.65
C ARG A 13 5.57 3.26 25.80
N ILE A 14 6.70 3.49 26.47
CA ILE A 14 7.29 4.84 26.58
C ILE A 14 8.03 5.17 25.29
N TRP A 15 8.71 4.18 24.71
CA TRP A 15 9.50 4.33 23.49
C TRP A 15 8.65 4.15 22.22
N PHE A 16 7.87 3.08 22.17
CA PHE A 16 6.97 2.78 21.07
C PHE A 16 5.54 3.18 21.45
N ARG A 17 5.20 4.45 21.28
CA ARG A 17 3.80 4.86 21.34
C ARG A 17 3.16 4.51 20.02
N PRO A 18 2.30 3.48 19.93
CA PRO A 18 1.58 3.21 18.71
C PRO A 18 0.75 4.44 18.34
N PRO A 19 0.64 4.77 17.06
CA PRO A 19 -0.28 5.81 16.61
C PRO A 19 -1.69 5.48 17.13
N LYS A 20 -2.46 6.49 17.49
CA LYS A 20 -3.82 6.30 18.04
C LYS A 20 -4.83 5.81 17.02
N GLY A 21 -4.45 5.72 15.76
CA GLY A 21 -5.27 5.29 14.64
C GLY A 21 -4.46 5.20 13.35
N PRO A 22 -5.11 5.03 12.20
CA PRO A 22 -4.46 5.01 10.91
C PRO A 22 -3.77 6.35 10.65
N LEU A 23 -2.59 6.32 10.03
CA LEU A 23 -1.88 7.53 9.60
C LEU A 23 -2.40 8.01 8.25
N TRP A 24 -2.89 7.10 7.44
CA TRP A 24 -3.47 7.37 6.12
C TRP A 24 -4.45 6.26 5.74
N GLU A 25 -5.33 6.59 4.80
CA GLU A 25 -6.31 5.68 4.21
C GLU A 25 -6.30 5.85 2.68
N LEU A 26 -6.42 4.73 1.97
CA LEU A 26 -6.67 4.69 0.53
C LEU A 26 -8.09 4.18 0.32
N ASN A 27 -8.99 5.04 -0.11
CA ASN A 27 -10.38 4.69 -0.33
C ASN A 27 -10.63 4.43 -1.83
N ARG A 28 -10.65 3.15 -2.21
CA ARG A 28 -10.89 2.74 -3.59
C ARG A 28 -12.21 3.26 -4.16
N ARG A 29 -13.29 3.28 -3.36
CA ARG A 29 -14.63 3.67 -3.83
C ARG A 29 -14.71 5.13 -4.24
N THR A 30 -14.00 5.98 -3.54
CA THR A 30 -13.99 7.43 -3.79
C THR A 30 -12.79 7.88 -4.62
N GLY A 31 -11.76 7.01 -4.76
CA GLY A 31 -10.49 7.37 -5.39
C GLY A 31 -9.65 8.34 -4.55
N LEU A 32 -10.00 8.52 -3.27
CA LEU A 32 -9.37 9.50 -2.39
C LEU A 32 -8.33 8.85 -1.48
N VAL A 33 -7.36 9.68 -1.13
CA VAL A 33 -6.33 9.41 -0.11
C VAL A 33 -6.56 10.37 1.04
N THR A 34 -6.68 9.84 2.25
CA THR A 34 -6.85 10.65 3.47
C THR A 34 -5.62 10.48 4.36
N LEU A 35 -5.03 11.59 4.80
CA LEU A 35 -4.01 11.63 5.85
C LEU A 35 -4.61 12.13 7.14
N PHE A 36 -4.27 11.46 8.24
CA PHE A 36 -4.73 11.79 9.58
C PHE A 36 -3.60 12.41 10.39
N ASP A 37 -3.79 13.66 10.88
CA ASP A 37 -2.86 14.31 11.78
C ASP A 37 -3.41 14.32 13.22
N TYR A 38 -2.70 13.65 14.11
CA TYR A 38 -3.07 13.49 15.52
C TYR A 38 -2.45 14.53 16.44
N LYS A 39 -1.82 15.61 15.91
CA LYS A 39 -1.14 16.63 16.75
C LYS A 39 -2.11 17.28 17.74
N ARG A 40 -3.32 17.61 17.28
CA ARG A 40 -4.34 18.25 18.10
C ARG A 40 -5.13 17.29 18.96
N PHE A 41 -5.08 16.00 18.67
CA PHE A 41 -5.90 14.99 19.35
C PHE A 41 -5.73 14.97 20.87
N LYS A 42 -4.50 15.21 21.37
CA LYS A 42 -4.23 15.23 22.82
C LYS A 42 -4.85 16.43 23.52
N LYS A 43 -4.96 17.57 22.84
CA LYS A 43 -5.41 18.83 23.42
C LYS A 43 -6.91 19.01 23.26
N ASP A 44 -7.41 18.81 22.04
CA ASP A 44 -8.73 19.20 21.62
C ASP A 44 -9.63 18.00 21.25
N GLY A 45 -9.08 16.78 21.28
CA GLY A 45 -9.79 15.57 20.82
C GLY A 45 -10.01 15.51 19.29
N VAL A 46 -9.44 16.45 18.52
CA VAL A 46 -9.67 16.60 17.09
C VAL A 46 -8.57 15.92 16.31
N ILE A 47 -8.95 15.18 15.27
CA ILE A 47 -8.06 14.62 14.25
C ILE A 47 -8.21 15.51 13.02
N ASP A 48 -7.13 16.14 12.60
CA ASP A 48 -7.14 16.90 11.37
C ASP A 48 -6.95 15.95 10.18
N GLU A 49 -7.74 16.13 9.12
CA GLU A 49 -7.73 15.31 7.93
C GLU A 49 -7.32 16.14 6.72
N ARG A 50 -6.41 15.60 5.90
CA ARG A 50 -6.10 16.11 4.57
C ARG A 50 -6.47 15.08 3.55
N VAL A 51 -7.28 15.46 2.56
CA VAL A 51 -7.84 14.57 1.55
C VAL A 51 -7.41 15.05 0.17
N ALA A 52 -6.93 14.13 -0.66
CA ALA A 52 -6.55 14.41 -2.04
C ALA A 52 -6.87 13.21 -2.97
N PRO A 53 -7.13 13.43 -4.27
CA PRO A 53 -7.34 12.36 -5.23
C PRO A 53 -6.07 11.51 -5.43
N PHE A 54 -6.21 10.20 -5.50
CA PHE A 54 -5.05 9.29 -5.67
C PHE A 54 -4.29 9.54 -6.97
N HIS A 55 -4.97 9.90 -8.05
CA HIS A 55 -4.34 10.16 -9.35
C HIS A 55 -3.43 11.39 -9.37
N GLU A 56 -3.49 12.24 -8.35
CA GLU A 56 -2.60 13.40 -8.18
C GLU A 56 -1.29 13.05 -7.45
N PHE A 57 -1.11 11.78 -7.04
CA PHE A 57 0.12 11.32 -6.41
C PHE A 57 1.09 10.71 -7.41
N ASP A 58 2.37 11.05 -7.24
CA ASP A 58 3.49 10.38 -7.89
C ASP A 58 4.23 9.50 -6.90
N ALA A 59 4.77 8.39 -7.40
CA ALA A 59 5.53 7.44 -6.61
C ALA A 59 7.03 7.66 -6.82
N TYR A 60 7.75 7.78 -5.71
CA TYR A 60 9.20 7.92 -5.70
C TYR A 60 9.84 6.76 -4.94
N MET A 61 10.85 6.17 -5.54
CA MET A 61 11.69 5.22 -4.84
C MET A 61 12.63 5.99 -3.92
N THR A 62 12.59 5.66 -2.63
CA THR A 62 13.54 6.19 -1.65
C THR A 62 14.67 5.18 -1.44
N THR A 63 15.90 5.68 -1.31
CA THR A 63 17.05 4.83 -1.00
C THR A 63 17.71 5.35 0.28
N THR A 64 17.74 4.51 1.29
CA THR A 64 18.38 4.81 2.58
C THR A 64 19.56 3.87 2.76
N PRO A 65 20.78 4.40 3.02
CA PRO A 65 21.93 3.53 3.30
C PRO A 65 21.76 2.82 4.64
N ASP A 66 21.99 1.52 4.66
CA ASP A 66 22.12 0.72 5.88
C ASP A 66 23.49 0.01 5.89
N ARG A 67 23.88 -0.54 7.04
CA ARG A 67 25.12 -1.32 7.18
C ARG A 67 25.21 -2.55 6.26
N HIS A 68 24.11 -3.00 5.71
CA HIS A 68 24.00 -4.16 4.81
C HIS A 68 23.85 -3.78 3.34
N GLY A 69 23.81 -2.47 3.02
CA GLY A 69 23.63 -1.97 1.65
C GLY A 69 22.51 -0.93 1.55
N PRO A 70 22.16 -0.51 0.33
CA PRO A 70 21.05 0.40 0.09
C PRO A 70 19.71 -0.31 0.37
N MET A 71 18.83 0.37 1.11
CA MET A 71 17.47 -0.11 1.38
C MET A 71 16.48 0.73 0.58
N HIS A 72 15.73 0.07 -0.28
CA HIS A 72 14.79 0.72 -1.17
C HIS A 72 13.37 0.73 -0.58
N GLY A 73 12.76 1.90 -0.57
CA GLY A 73 11.41 2.14 -0.07
C GLY A 73 10.53 2.83 -1.11
N LEU A 74 9.26 3.08 -0.76
CA LEU A 74 8.29 3.77 -1.59
C LEU A 74 7.68 4.95 -0.84
N LEU A 75 7.74 6.13 -1.48
CA LEU A 75 7.12 7.36 -1.03
C LEU A 75 6.12 7.83 -2.08
N LEU A 76 4.89 8.13 -1.68
CA LEU A 76 3.95 8.85 -2.52
C LEU A 76 4.01 10.34 -2.18
N CYS A 77 4.14 11.18 -3.19
CA CYS A 77 4.12 12.63 -3.06
C CYS A 77 2.97 13.20 -3.89
N HIS A 78 2.19 14.06 -3.29
CA HIS A 78 1.16 14.82 -4.02
C HIS A 78 1.82 15.88 -4.89
N ARG A 79 1.29 16.12 -6.11
CA ARG A 79 1.89 17.06 -7.08
C ARG A 79 1.74 18.50 -6.69
N TYR A 80 0.67 18.84 -6.01
CA TYR A 80 0.24 20.23 -5.82
C TYR A 80 0.32 20.69 -4.36
N ASP A 81 0.36 19.74 -3.41
CA ASP A 81 0.39 19.99 -1.97
C ASP A 81 1.54 19.27 -1.28
N ASP A 82 1.95 19.77 -0.12
CA ASP A 82 2.93 19.11 0.75
C ASP A 82 2.30 17.93 1.50
N ILE A 83 1.82 16.94 0.73
CA ILE A 83 1.29 15.68 1.22
C ILE A 83 2.24 14.56 0.80
N GLN A 84 2.78 13.85 1.78
CA GLN A 84 3.67 12.72 1.55
C GLN A 84 3.24 11.51 2.37
N ILE A 85 3.28 10.33 1.77
CA ILE A 85 2.94 9.07 2.41
C ILE A 85 4.10 8.10 2.27
N ASN A 86 4.74 7.78 3.38
CA ASN A 86 5.75 6.75 3.42
C ASN A 86 5.10 5.38 3.55
N LEU A 87 5.27 4.54 2.52
CA LEU A 87 4.68 3.20 2.42
C LEU A 87 5.62 2.09 2.92
N ASN A 88 6.77 2.43 3.48
CA ASN A 88 7.74 1.43 3.96
C ASN A 88 7.18 0.53 5.08
N SER A 89 6.10 0.94 5.74
CA SER A 89 5.39 0.12 6.72
C SER A 89 4.57 -1.03 6.10
N LEU A 90 4.27 -0.98 4.79
CA LEU A 90 3.52 -2.02 4.08
C LEU A 90 4.39 -3.20 3.63
N PHE A 91 5.68 -3.00 3.54
CA PHE A 91 6.65 -4.02 3.18
C PHE A 91 7.97 -3.76 3.95
N CYS A 92 8.78 -4.79 4.09
CA CYS A 92 10.12 -4.61 4.66
C CYS A 92 11.04 -4.08 3.55
N PRO A 93 11.55 -2.84 3.63
CA PRO A 93 12.56 -2.35 2.70
C PRO A 93 13.79 -3.27 2.71
N ASP A 94 14.34 -3.51 1.54
CA ASP A 94 15.56 -4.28 1.35
C ASP A 94 16.36 -3.72 0.15
N ASP A 95 17.39 -4.43 -0.28
CA ASP A 95 18.24 -4.07 -1.41
C ASP A 95 17.57 -4.28 -2.79
N MET A 96 16.33 -4.80 -2.80
CA MET A 96 15.61 -5.09 -4.04
C MET A 96 14.72 -3.93 -4.47
N THR A 97 14.96 -3.38 -5.65
CA THR A 97 14.12 -2.33 -6.26
C THR A 97 12.76 -2.86 -6.76
N HIS A 98 12.63 -4.17 -6.94
CA HIS A 98 11.40 -4.80 -7.45
C HIS A 98 10.21 -4.65 -6.50
N LYS A 99 10.43 -4.71 -5.19
CA LYS A 99 9.35 -4.62 -4.19
C LYS A 99 8.61 -3.28 -4.21
N PRO A 100 9.28 -2.11 -4.12
CA PRO A 100 8.60 -0.82 -4.26
C PRO A 100 7.90 -0.65 -5.61
N CYS A 101 8.49 -1.13 -6.72
CA CYS A 101 7.84 -1.13 -8.03
C CYS A 101 6.56 -1.97 -8.05
N ALA A 102 6.61 -3.19 -7.51
CA ALA A 102 5.44 -4.06 -7.43
C ALA A 102 4.35 -3.48 -6.51
N LEU A 103 4.73 -2.83 -5.41
CA LEU A 103 3.78 -2.15 -4.53
C LEU A 103 3.09 -0.99 -5.26
N TRP A 104 3.84 -0.19 -6.01
CA TRP A 104 3.25 0.89 -6.82
C TRP A 104 2.24 0.36 -7.84
N ASP A 105 2.59 -0.67 -8.59
CA ASP A 105 1.66 -1.30 -9.53
C ASP A 105 0.42 -1.85 -8.83
N TYR A 106 0.61 -2.50 -7.69
CA TYR A 106 -0.50 -3.00 -6.89
C TYR A 106 -1.44 -1.87 -6.46
N LEU A 107 -0.91 -0.75 -5.96
CA LEU A 107 -1.71 0.39 -5.50
C LEU A 107 -2.50 1.03 -6.65
N GLN A 108 -1.89 1.20 -7.82
CA GLN A 108 -2.57 1.70 -9.01
C GLN A 108 -3.73 0.78 -9.42
N ASN A 109 -3.49 -0.53 -9.48
CA ASN A 109 -4.53 -1.51 -9.82
C ASN A 109 -5.61 -1.59 -8.73
N PHE A 110 -5.24 -1.44 -7.46
CA PHE A 110 -6.20 -1.40 -6.35
C PHE A 110 -7.09 -0.16 -6.43
N MET A 111 -6.55 1.00 -6.73
CA MET A 111 -7.30 2.27 -6.80
C MET A 111 -8.08 2.46 -8.12
N ASP A 112 -7.80 1.68 -9.16
CA ASP A 112 -8.51 1.73 -10.44
C ASP A 112 -9.88 1.02 -10.33
N ILE A 113 -10.93 1.80 -10.08
CA ILE A 113 -12.31 1.30 -9.96
C ILE A 113 -12.91 0.79 -11.29
N SER A 114 -12.26 1.03 -12.43
CA SER A 114 -12.71 0.49 -13.72
C SER A 114 -12.38 -0.98 -13.92
N ARG A 115 -11.58 -1.56 -13.02
CA ARG A 115 -11.10 -2.95 -13.03
C ARG A 115 -11.51 -3.68 -11.77
N PRO A 116 -11.63 -5.02 -11.81
CA PRO A 116 -11.81 -5.79 -10.59
C PRO A 116 -10.62 -5.63 -9.64
N LEU A 117 -10.86 -5.85 -8.36
CA LEU A 117 -9.77 -5.94 -7.36
C LEU A 117 -8.70 -6.94 -7.81
N PRO A 118 -7.42 -6.64 -7.55
CA PRO A 118 -6.35 -7.62 -7.77
C PRO A 118 -6.68 -8.97 -7.13
N ASP A 119 -6.45 -10.06 -7.85
CA ASP A 119 -6.77 -11.40 -7.37
C ASP A 119 -5.71 -11.92 -6.39
N LEU A 120 -5.83 -11.46 -5.15
CA LEU A 120 -4.93 -11.77 -4.04
C LEU A 120 -5.72 -12.35 -2.86
N PRO A 121 -5.12 -13.26 -2.06
CA PRO A 121 -5.76 -13.86 -0.90
C PRO A 121 -6.38 -12.85 0.06
N ARG A 122 -5.69 -11.73 0.30
CA ARG A 122 -6.13 -10.66 1.20
C ARG A 122 -7.41 -9.95 0.76
N HIS A 123 -7.75 -9.99 -0.52
CA HIS A 123 -8.97 -9.37 -1.06
C HIS A 123 -10.18 -10.31 -1.05
N GLU A 124 -9.97 -11.61 -0.88
CA GLU A 124 -11.03 -12.62 -0.97
C GLU A 124 -12.26 -12.29 -0.12
N PRO A 125 -12.12 -11.85 1.16
CA PRO A 125 -13.28 -11.51 1.99
C PRO A 125 -14.07 -10.30 1.51
N TYR A 126 -13.46 -9.43 0.71
CA TYR A 126 -14.02 -8.13 0.32
C TYR A 126 -14.48 -8.06 -1.13
N ARG A 127 -14.18 -9.07 -1.95
CA ARG A 127 -14.46 -9.08 -3.40
C ARG A 127 -15.96 -8.84 -3.70
N HIS A 128 -16.84 -9.40 -2.91
CA HIS A 128 -18.28 -9.25 -3.07
C HIS A 128 -18.81 -7.84 -2.72
N LEU A 129 -18.02 -7.05 -1.98
CA LEU A 129 -18.37 -5.67 -1.59
C LEU A 129 -17.99 -4.65 -2.67
N ASP A 130 -17.12 -5.01 -3.61
CA ASP A 130 -16.73 -4.16 -4.74
C ASP A 130 -17.60 -4.52 -5.96
N PRO A 131 -18.50 -3.62 -6.41
CA PRO A 131 -19.50 -3.97 -7.45
C PRO A 131 -18.87 -4.48 -8.75
N ILE A 132 -17.77 -3.85 -9.20
CA ILE A 132 -17.06 -4.24 -10.43
C ILE A 132 -16.46 -5.63 -10.28
N THR A 133 -15.85 -5.91 -9.12
CA THR A 133 -15.28 -7.24 -8.84
C THR A 133 -16.36 -8.31 -8.74
N ALA A 134 -17.48 -8.01 -8.06
CA ALA A 134 -18.60 -8.94 -7.92
C ALA A 134 -19.21 -9.30 -9.27
N GLU A 135 -19.37 -8.32 -10.16
CA GLU A 135 -19.86 -8.54 -11.51
C GLU A 135 -18.86 -9.35 -12.36
N HIS A 136 -17.59 -9.01 -12.29
CA HIS A 136 -16.53 -9.76 -12.95
C HIS A 136 -16.50 -11.21 -12.49
N ASP A 137 -16.53 -11.46 -11.19
CA ASP A 137 -16.51 -12.82 -10.61
C ASP A 137 -17.74 -13.62 -11.04
N ARG A 138 -18.93 -13.00 -11.11
CA ARG A 138 -20.15 -13.62 -11.63
C ARG A 138 -20.02 -13.96 -13.12
N LYS A 139 -19.52 -13.02 -13.92
CA LYS A 139 -19.36 -13.20 -15.39
C LYS A 139 -18.42 -14.35 -15.72
N TYR A 140 -17.33 -14.49 -14.97
CA TYR A 140 -16.33 -15.53 -15.18
C TYR A 140 -16.54 -16.77 -14.31
N SER A 141 -17.69 -16.88 -13.64
CA SER A 141 -18.03 -18.02 -12.78
C SER A 141 -16.93 -18.35 -11.76
N ARG A 142 -16.31 -17.32 -11.20
CA ARG A 142 -15.24 -17.51 -10.21
C ARG A 142 -15.82 -18.22 -8.97
N LYS A 143 -15.14 -19.28 -8.53
CA LYS A 143 -15.54 -20.02 -7.32
C LYS A 143 -15.50 -19.09 -6.09
N GLN A 144 -16.58 -19.14 -5.29
CA GLN A 144 -16.60 -18.44 -4.01
C GLN A 144 -15.50 -18.97 -3.09
N ARG A 145 -14.89 -18.08 -2.31
CA ARG A 145 -13.79 -18.40 -1.38
C ARG A 145 -12.65 -19.15 -2.06
N TYR A 146 -12.35 -18.77 -3.31
CA TYR A 146 -11.34 -19.43 -4.16
C TYR A 146 -10.01 -19.64 -3.44
N TRP A 147 -9.45 -18.58 -2.84
CA TRP A 147 -8.19 -18.66 -2.10
C TRP A 147 -8.32 -19.42 -0.77
N MET A 148 -9.47 -19.36 -0.12
CA MET A 148 -9.68 -20.01 1.18
C MET A 148 -9.92 -21.52 1.06
N ASN A 149 -10.47 -21.97 -0.09
CA ASN A 149 -10.78 -23.37 -0.35
C ASN A 149 -9.70 -24.07 -1.19
N MET A 150 -8.56 -23.41 -1.41
CA MET A 150 -7.44 -23.94 -2.17
C MET A 150 -6.61 -24.89 -1.28
N ASP A 151 -6.13 -25.98 -1.85
CA ASP A 151 -5.19 -26.87 -1.17
C ASP A 151 -3.83 -26.19 -0.99
N ASP A 152 -3.06 -26.65 0.00
CA ASP A 152 -1.79 -26.04 0.41
C ASP A 152 -0.74 -26.03 -0.71
N ASP A 153 -0.68 -27.09 -1.53
CA ASP A 153 0.33 -27.19 -2.58
C ASP A 153 0.02 -26.24 -3.74
N THR A 154 -1.24 -26.16 -4.14
CA THR A 154 -1.69 -25.19 -5.14
C THR A 154 -1.50 -23.75 -4.63
N PHE A 155 -1.81 -23.49 -3.35
CA PHE A 155 -1.59 -22.18 -2.74
C PHE A 155 -0.11 -21.78 -2.77
N LYS A 156 0.79 -22.67 -2.34
CA LYS A 156 2.24 -22.44 -2.39
C LYS A 156 2.73 -22.20 -3.80
N ALA A 157 2.26 -22.98 -4.78
CA ALA A 157 2.64 -22.80 -6.18
C ALA A 157 2.25 -21.40 -6.69
N LYS A 158 1.03 -20.93 -6.39
CA LYS A 158 0.57 -19.58 -6.77
C LYS A 158 1.34 -18.46 -6.06
N VAL A 159 1.65 -18.63 -4.79
CA VAL A 159 2.47 -17.65 -4.04
C VAL A 159 3.89 -17.58 -4.64
N ASN A 160 4.47 -18.71 -4.99
CA ASN A 160 5.79 -18.77 -5.65
C ASN A 160 5.75 -18.11 -7.04
N GLU A 161 4.69 -18.33 -7.82
CA GLU A 161 4.49 -17.65 -9.10
C GLU A 161 4.40 -16.12 -8.93
N MET A 162 3.64 -15.64 -7.94
CA MET A 162 3.56 -14.21 -7.64
C MET A 162 4.91 -13.65 -7.23
N SER A 163 5.66 -14.35 -6.38
CA SER A 163 7.01 -13.97 -5.95
C SER A 163 7.97 -13.88 -7.12
N TYR A 164 7.92 -14.85 -8.03
CA TYR A 164 8.72 -14.86 -9.25
C TYR A 164 8.38 -13.65 -10.15
N ARG A 165 7.09 -13.36 -10.35
CA ARG A 165 6.65 -12.19 -11.12
C ARG A 165 7.17 -10.88 -10.51
N ILE A 166 7.16 -10.75 -9.18
CA ILE A 166 7.72 -9.58 -8.50
C ILE A 166 9.22 -9.49 -8.77
N ALA A 167 9.96 -10.60 -8.64
CA ALA A 167 11.40 -10.62 -8.83
C ALA A 167 11.84 -10.36 -10.29
N THR A 168 10.96 -10.55 -11.26
CA THR A 168 11.22 -10.34 -12.69
C THR A 168 10.57 -9.10 -13.26
N ILE A 169 10.00 -8.24 -12.39
CA ILE A 169 9.35 -7.00 -12.82
C ILE A 169 10.37 -6.04 -13.45
N ASP A 170 10.01 -5.40 -14.55
CA ASP A 170 10.83 -4.32 -15.10
C ASP A 170 10.79 -3.12 -14.14
N THR A 171 11.96 -2.72 -13.63
CA THR A 171 12.10 -1.61 -12.70
C THR A 171 12.45 -0.28 -13.39
N LEU A 172 12.77 -0.30 -14.68
CA LEU A 172 13.19 0.87 -15.45
C LEU A 172 12.01 1.57 -16.11
N ILE A 173 11.07 0.80 -16.64
CA ILE A 173 9.91 1.31 -17.37
C ILE A 173 8.64 0.92 -16.62
N ARG A 174 8.17 1.81 -15.74
CA ARG A 174 6.91 1.62 -15.01
C ARG A 174 5.86 2.62 -15.51
N PRO A 175 4.79 2.16 -16.17
CA PRO A 175 3.73 3.06 -16.61
C PRO A 175 2.99 3.66 -15.42
N ASN A 176 2.68 4.94 -15.48
CA ASN A 176 1.71 5.54 -14.58
C ASN A 176 0.30 5.28 -15.11
N LEU A 177 -0.38 4.26 -14.55
CA LEU A 177 -1.73 3.89 -14.97
C LEU A 177 -2.77 4.97 -14.65
N MET A 178 -2.46 5.86 -13.71
CA MET A 178 -3.33 6.96 -13.30
C MET A 178 -3.15 8.22 -14.14
N ALA A 179 -2.15 8.28 -15.01
CA ALA A 179 -1.87 9.45 -15.86
C ALA A 179 -3.08 9.88 -16.72
N ARG A 180 -3.96 8.94 -17.10
CA ARG A 180 -5.22 9.22 -17.82
C ARG A 180 -6.23 10.08 -17.03
N HIS A 181 -6.07 10.16 -15.72
CA HIS A 181 -6.94 10.97 -14.86
C HIS A 181 -6.38 12.38 -14.61
N VAL A 182 -5.17 12.65 -15.12
CA VAL A 182 -4.52 13.95 -14.97
C VAL A 182 -4.89 14.82 -16.15
N ILE A 183 -5.52 15.96 -15.89
CA ILE A 183 -5.78 16.99 -16.88
C ILE A 183 -4.63 17.99 -16.77
N TYR A 184 -3.80 18.05 -17.81
CA TYR A 184 -2.79 19.09 -17.93
C TYR A 184 -3.49 20.32 -18.52
N SER A 185 -3.51 21.44 -17.78
CA SER A 185 -3.87 22.75 -18.36
C SER A 185 -2.61 23.28 -19.03
N ASP A 186 -2.70 23.55 -20.34
CA ASP A 186 -1.68 24.27 -21.10
C ASP A 186 -1.54 25.72 -20.63
#